data_793a6a92d29b9091f65372a74ee9d361
#
_entry.id   793a6a92d29b9091f65372a74ee9d361
#
_cell.length_a   1.000
_cell.length_b   1.000
_cell.length_c   1.000
_cell.angle_alpha   90.00
_cell.angle_beta   90.00
_cell.angle_gamma   90.00
#
_symmetry.space_group_name_H-M   'P 1'
#
loop_
_entity.id
_entity.type
_entity.pdbx_description
1 polymer ?
#
loop_
_entity_poly.entity_id
_entity_poly.type
_entity_poly.pdbx_seq_one_letter_code
_entity_poly.pdbx_strand_id
1 'polypeptide(L)'
;MFISLKDIVKKFKLNLRGVIHIGAHKGEELFSYYQNDVKNIILIEANKDLIQHLKFKKFIFNFFSLKIDIFNFAAYHDSLEKIDLFITSNTQSSSILKLKKHKELYPDIIETKKNSIPAKRVDEIFNKNLNIQNYNFINIDIQGAELQALKGCSKILNNIDAIYTEINFDELYENCTLVENLDNFLIKYGFIRVITDTPQHETWGDALYIKKPI
;
A
#
# COMPACT_ATOMS: atom_id res chain seq x y z
N MET A 1 -2.94 9.26 -0.67
CA MET A 1 -3.39 9.44 0.75
C MET A 1 -4.31 10.67 0.82
N PHE A 2 -5.57 10.52 1.24
CA PHE A 2 -6.48 11.64 1.49
C PHE A 2 -6.18 12.32 2.83
N ILE A 3 -5.77 11.54 3.83
CA ILE A 3 -5.44 12.06 5.15
C ILE A 3 -3.95 12.40 5.18
N SER A 4 -3.61 13.62 5.60
CA SER A 4 -2.22 14.09 5.68
C SER A 4 -1.40 13.23 6.65
N LEU A 5 -0.24 12.71 6.20
CA LEU A 5 0.68 11.96 7.07
C LEU A 5 1.13 12.81 8.28
N LYS A 6 1.33 14.11 8.09
CA LYS A 6 1.69 15.04 9.17
C LYS A 6 0.63 15.09 10.26
N ASP A 7 -0.65 15.10 9.88
CA ASP A 7 -1.76 15.13 10.84
C ASP A 7 -1.88 13.78 11.56
N ILE A 8 -1.69 12.67 10.85
CA ILE A 8 -1.62 11.33 11.45
C ILE A 8 -0.51 11.26 12.50
N VAL A 9 0.72 11.62 12.11
CA VAL A 9 1.89 11.58 12.98
C VAL A 9 1.66 12.44 14.23
N LYS A 10 1.16 13.66 14.07
CA LYS A 10 0.88 14.57 15.19
C LYS A 10 -0.23 14.05 16.10
N LYS A 11 -1.36 13.64 15.52
CA LYS A 11 -2.57 13.23 16.27
C LYS A 11 -2.31 11.98 17.11
N PHE A 12 -1.60 11.00 16.54
CA PHE A 12 -1.34 9.71 17.20
C PHE A 12 0.06 9.61 17.81
N LYS A 13 0.86 10.71 17.77
CA LYS A 13 2.23 10.77 18.31
C LYS A 13 3.12 9.64 17.78
N LEU A 14 3.00 9.33 16.49
CA LEU A 14 3.77 8.26 15.86
C LEU A 14 5.22 8.68 15.68
N ASN A 15 6.16 7.79 16.03
CA ASN A 15 7.57 7.93 15.72
C ASN A 15 7.90 7.04 14.52
N LEU A 16 7.89 7.58 13.31
CA LEU A 16 8.10 6.82 12.09
C LEU A 16 9.57 6.49 11.88
N ARG A 17 9.94 5.22 11.99
CA ARG A 17 11.28 4.70 11.70
C ARG A 17 11.48 4.49 10.19
N GLY A 18 10.44 4.05 9.51
CA GLY A 18 10.43 3.83 8.08
C GLY A 18 9.06 3.37 7.60
N VAL A 19 8.87 3.45 6.29
CA VAL A 19 7.61 3.16 5.61
C VAL A 19 7.80 2.02 4.62
N ILE A 20 6.86 1.08 4.61
CA ILE A 20 6.66 0.08 3.56
C ILE A 20 5.47 0.57 2.74
N HIS A 21 5.70 1.06 1.52
CA HIS A 21 4.66 1.55 0.63
C HIS A 21 4.36 0.49 -0.44
N ILE A 22 3.18 -0.07 -0.38
CA ILE A 22 2.68 -1.11 -1.29
C ILE A 22 1.68 -0.46 -2.25
N GLY A 23 1.95 -0.53 -3.56
CA GLY A 23 1.26 0.25 -4.57
C GLY A 23 1.86 1.65 -4.71
N ALA A 24 3.19 1.72 -4.85
CA ALA A 24 3.91 2.99 -4.81
C ALA A 24 3.66 3.89 -6.03
N HIS A 25 3.05 3.38 -7.09
CA HIS A 25 2.76 4.08 -8.34
C HIS A 25 3.97 4.86 -8.86
N LYS A 26 3.88 6.20 -8.98
CA LYS A 26 5.01 7.08 -9.34
C LYS A 26 5.75 7.64 -8.13
N GLY A 27 5.42 7.21 -6.91
CA GLY A 27 6.03 7.66 -5.64
C GLY A 27 5.59 9.07 -5.25
N GLU A 28 4.31 9.38 -5.39
CA GLU A 28 3.72 10.69 -5.09
C GLU A 28 3.96 11.08 -3.62
N GLU A 29 3.90 10.12 -2.70
CA GLU A 29 4.02 10.32 -1.26
C GLU A 29 5.45 10.53 -0.75
N LEU A 30 6.48 10.34 -1.58
CA LEU A 30 7.89 10.46 -1.16
C LEU A 30 8.22 11.82 -0.53
N PHE A 31 7.63 12.89 -1.04
CA PHE A 31 7.82 14.22 -0.47
C PHE A 31 7.18 14.34 0.91
N SER A 32 6.00 13.75 1.11
CA SER A 32 5.34 13.70 2.42
C SER A 32 6.16 12.89 3.43
N TYR A 33 6.76 11.77 3.02
CA TYR A 33 7.68 10.99 3.87
C TYR A 33 8.90 11.81 4.27
N TYR A 34 9.51 12.50 3.32
CA TYR A 34 10.65 13.40 3.59
C TYR A 34 10.31 14.50 4.60
N GLN A 35 9.15 15.16 4.43
CA GLN A 35 8.68 16.21 5.33
C GLN A 35 8.38 15.73 6.76
N ASN A 36 8.15 14.44 6.95
CA ASN A 36 7.90 13.82 8.25
C ASN A 36 9.13 13.04 8.76
N ASP A 37 10.34 13.38 8.30
CA ASP A 37 11.61 12.82 8.74
C ASP A 37 11.78 11.29 8.56
N VAL A 38 10.97 10.68 7.71
CA VAL A 38 11.09 9.26 7.37
C VAL A 38 12.36 9.05 6.54
N LYS A 39 13.29 8.22 7.02
CA LYS A 39 14.58 7.98 6.34
C LYS A 39 14.64 6.65 5.58
N ASN A 40 13.90 5.64 6.02
CA ASN A 40 13.91 4.31 5.42
C ASN A 40 12.59 4.07 4.68
N ILE A 41 12.64 3.80 3.38
CA ILE A 41 11.45 3.65 2.56
C ILE A 41 11.59 2.42 1.67
N ILE A 42 10.61 1.55 1.70
CA ILE A 42 10.42 0.47 0.75
C ILE A 42 9.28 0.87 -0.17
N LEU A 43 9.51 0.82 -1.48
CA LEU A 43 8.52 1.02 -2.52
C LEU A 43 8.28 -0.31 -3.24
N ILE A 44 7.06 -0.82 -3.18
CA ILE A 44 6.63 -2.02 -3.91
C ILE A 44 5.63 -1.58 -4.97
N GLU A 45 5.93 -1.89 -6.23
CA GLU A 45 5.10 -1.54 -7.38
C GLU A 45 5.00 -2.71 -8.35
N ALA A 46 3.77 -3.08 -8.67
CA ALA A 46 3.46 -4.19 -9.56
C ALA A 46 3.68 -3.83 -11.03
N ASN A 47 3.31 -2.60 -11.43
CA ASN A 47 3.44 -2.15 -12.80
C ASN A 47 4.91 -1.80 -13.15
N LYS A 48 5.55 -2.68 -13.92
CA LYS A 48 6.95 -2.50 -14.37
C LYS A 48 7.19 -1.19 -15.12
N ASP A 49 6.16 -0.66 -15.79
CA ASP A 49 6.29 0.56 -16.60
C ASP A 49 6.50 1.80 -15.71
N LEU A 50 6.16 1.71 -14.41
CA LEU A 50 6.34 2.77 -13.43
C LEU A 50 7.70 2.72 -12.69
N ILE A 51 8.43 1.61 -12.79
CA ILE A 51 9.68 1.41 -12.05
C ILE A 51 10.76 2.45 -12.40
N GLN A 52 10.81 2.91 -13.65
CA GLN A 52 11.78 3.94 -14.04
C GLN A 52 11.49 5.29 -13.36
N HIS A 53 10.20 5.65 -13.16
CA HIS A 53 9.82 6.85 -12.40
C HIS A 53 10.29 6.74 -10.94
N LEU A 54 10.10 5.57 -10.31
CA LEU A 54 10.55 5.34 -8.95
C LEU A 54 12.08 5.39 -8.82
N LYS A 55 12.82 4.81 -9.79
CA LYS A 55 14.28 4.89 -9.82
C LYS A 55 14.78 6.34 -9.96
N PHE A 56 14.13 7.14 -10.81
CA PHE A 56 14.46 8.55 -10.96
C PHE A 56 14.19 9.32 -9.66
N LYS A 57 13.04 9.13 -9.04
CA LYS A 57 12.75 9.73 -7.73
C LYS A 57 13.74 9.27 -6.64
N LYS A 58 14.07 7.97 -6.57
CA LYS A 58 15.11 7.46 -5.68
C LYS A 58 16.42 8.22 -5.87
N PHE A 59 16.87 8.44 -7.11
CA PHE A 59 18.08 9.20 -7.39
C PHE A 59 18.00 10.62 -6.80
N ILE A 60 16.89 11.34 -7.01
CA ILE A 60 16.67 12.68 -6.46
C ILE A 60 16.67 12.65 -4.93
N PHE A 61 15.90 11.78 -4.31
CA PHE A 61 15.74 11.73 -2.85
C PHE A 61 16.97 11.19 -2.11
N ASN A 62 17.90 10.51 -2.78
CA ASN A 62 19.19 10.14 -2.20
C ASN A 62 20.01 11.38 -1.78
N PHE A 63 19.90 12.51 -2.49
CA PHE A 63 20.53 13.78 -2.10
C PHE A 63 19.98 14.33 -0.76
N PHE A 64 18.79 13.90 -0.36
CA PHE A 64 18.14 14.25 0.90
C PHE A 64 18.32 13.17 1.97
N SER A 65 19.28 12.25 1.77
CA SER A 65 19.61 11.17 2.70
C SER A 65 18.48 10.16 2.96
N LEU A 66 17.52 10.01 2.03
CA LEU A 66 16.52 8.95 2.10
C LEU A 66 17.10 7.64 1.58
N LYS A 67 16.92 6.57 2.35
CA LYS A 67 17.25 5.20 1.94
C LYS A 67 16.00 4.57 1.32
N ILE A 68 16.00 4.43 0.00
CA ILE A 68 14.84 3.93 -0.74
C ILE A 68 15.21 2.59 -1.40
N ASP A 69 14.47 1.54 -1.08
CA ASP A 69 14.52 0.25 -1.76
C ASP A 69 13.28 0.07 -2.64
N ILE A 70 13.47 -0.42 -3.88
CA ILE A 70 12.40 -0.54 -4.86
C ILE A 70 12.29 -2.01 -5.25
N PHE A 71 11.06 -2.54 -5.19
CA PHE A 71 10.73 -3.91 -5.56
C PHE A 71 9.62 -3.92 -6.61
N ASN A 72 9.77 -4.76 -7.66
CA ASN A 72 8.77 -4.90 -8.70
C ASN A 72 8.13 -6.29 -8.63
N PHE A 73 7.00 -6.36 -7.93
CA PHE A 73 6.11 -7.53 -7.84
C PHE A 73 4.74 -7.11 -7.31
N ALA A 74 3.72 -7.94 -7.50
CA ALA A 74 2.43 -7.80 -6.81
C ALA A 74 2.57 -8.32 -5.36
N ALA A 75 2.26 -7.49 -4.37
CA ALA A 75 2.19 -7.93 -2.98
C ALA A 75 0.97 -8.86 -2.81
N TYR A 76 1.22 -10.09 -2.31
CA TYR A 76 0.21 -11.13 -2.23
C TYR A 76 0.43 -12.04 -1.02
N HIS A 77 -0.56 -12.89 -0.69
CA HIS A 77 -0.47 -13.78 0.46
C HIS A 77 0.49 -14.97 0.25
N ASP A 78 0.77 -15.31 -1.00
CA ASP A 78 1.70 -16.34 -1.42
C ASP A 78 2.66 -15.84 -2.50
N SER A 79 3.81 -16.50 -2.62
CA SER A 79 4.75 -16.22 -3.70
C SER A 79 4.40 -17.07 -4.91
N LEU A 80 4.00 -16.41 -6.00
CA LEU A 80 3.60 -17.00 -7.26
C LEU A 80 4.54 -16.54 -8.37
N GLU A 81 4.87 -17.43 -9.31
CA GLU A 81 5.66 -17.07 -10.48
C GLU A 81 4.93 -16.03 -11.34
N LYS A 82 3.60 -16.18 -11.48
CA LYS A 82 2.77 -15.32 -12.33
C LYS A 82 1.41 -15.06 -11.71
N ILE A 83 1.01 -13.79 -11.74
CA ILE A 83 -0.35 -13.31 -11.49
C ILE A 83 -0.70 -12.26 -12.53
N ASP A 84 -1.97 -12.13 -12.87
CA ASP A 84 -2.42 -11.10 -13.81
C ASP A 84 -2.50 -9.74 -13.13
N LEU A 85 -1.99 -8.70 -13.79
CA LEU A 85 -2.17 -7.30 -13.44
C LEU A 85 -2.96 -6.62 -14.57
N PHE A 86 -4.14 -6.10 -14.25
CA PHE A 86 -4.99 -5.36 -15.17
C PHE A 86 -4.61 -3.87 -15.10
N ILE A 87 -4.02 -3.36 -16.18
CA ILE A 87 -3.65 -1.95 -16.33
C ILE A 87 -4.84 -1.19 -16.90
N THR A 88 -5.18 -0.11 -16.26
CA THR A 88 -6.29 0.77 -16.69
C THR A 88 -5.79 2.03 -17.36
N SER A 89 -6.69 2.75 -18.05
CA SER A 89 -6.40 4.06 -18.67
C SER A 89 -5.93 5.11 -17.65
N ASN A 90 -6.44 5.07 -16.42
CA ASN A 90 -5.84 5.73 -15.27
C ASN A 90 -5.02 4.72 -14.46
N THR A 91 -3.71 4.75 -14.58
CA THR A 91 -2.84 3.73 -13.98
C THR A 91 -2.93 3.61 -12.45
N GLN A 92 -3.49 4.59 -11.75
CA GLN A 92 -3.79 4.52 -10.31
C GLN A 92 -4.89 3.52 -9.98
N SER A 93 -5.82 3.26 -10.92
CA SER A 93 -6.89 2.27 -10.75
C SER A 93 -6.50 0.86 -11.24
N SER A 94 -5.21 0.60 -11.49
CA SER A 94 -4.72 -0.72 -11.93
C SER A 94 -4.65 -1.68 -10.75
N SER A 95 -5.09 -2.93 -10.94
CA SER A 95 -5.18 -3.93 -9.89
C SER A 95 -4.87 -5.34 -10.41
N ILE A 96 -4.58 -6.27 -9.49
CA ILE A 96 -4.61 -7.72 -9.80
C ILE A 96 -6.05 -8.25 -9.89
N LEU A 97 -7.03 -7.42 -9.55
CA LEU A 97 -8.46 -7.72 -9.65
C LEU A 97 -9.05 -6.96 -10.84
N LYS A 98 -10.08 -7.53 -11.47
CA LYS A 98 -10.80 -6.86 -12.55
C LYS A 98 -11.74 -5.80 -12.02
N LEU A 99 -11.94 -4.75 -12.81
CA LEU A 99 -12.94 -3.72 -12.53
C LEU A 99 -14.36 -4.32 -12.50
N LYS A 100 -15.14 -4.01 -11.44
CA LYS A 100 -16.58 -4.40 -11.31
C LYS A 100 -17.45 -3.14 -11.22
N LYS A 101 -17.99 -2.79 -10.09
CA LYS A 101 -18.79 -1.56 -9.90
C LYS A 101 -17.98 -0.27 -10.11
N HIS A 102 -16.65 -0.34 -10.06
CA HIS A 102 -15.79 0.77 -10.43
C HIS A 102 -16.13 1.34 -11.82
N LYS A 103 -16.52 0.49 -12.79
CA LYS A 103 -16.91 0.90 -14.14
C LYS A 103 -18.19 1.74 -14.17
N GLU A 104 -19.06 1.57 -13.19
CA GLU A 104 -20.30 2.33 -13.05
C GLU A 104 -20.03 3.73 -12.50
N LEU A 105 -19.09 3.82 -11.54
CA LEU A 105 -18.70 5.08 -10.91
C LEU A 105 -17.77 5.93 -11.82
N TYR A 106 -16.88 5.25 -12.54
CA TYR A 106 -15.83 5.88 -13.36
C TYR A 106 -15.80 5.25 -14.75
N PRO A 107 -16.82 5.50 -15.61
CA PRO A 107 -16.98 4.81 -16.91
C PRO A 107 -15.84 5.09 -17.90
N ASP A 108 -15.13 6.21 -17.75
CA ASP A 108 -13.98 6.56 -18.58
C ASP A 108 -12.71 5.79 -18.22
N ILE A 109 -12.70 5.08 -17.08
CA ILE A 109 -11.57 4.24 -16.65
C ILE A 109 -11.80 2.82 -17.13
N ILE A 110 -11.05 2.41 -18.14
CA ILE A 110 -11.15 1.10 -18.78
C ILE A 110 -9.85 0.30 -18.63
N GLU A 111 -9.96 -1.01 -18.64
CA GLU A 111 -8.80 -1.92 -18.72
C GLU A 111 -8.19 -1.81 -20.13
N THR A 112 -6.91 -1.41 -20.21
CA THR A 112 -6.21 -1.19 -21.50
C THR A 112 -5.21 -2.28 -21.81
N LYS A 113 -4.66 -2.95 -20.80
CA LYS A 113 -3.62 -3.95 -20.93
C LYS A 113 -3.66 -4.94 -19.76
N LYS A 114 -3.29 -6.17 -20.04
CA LYS A 114 -3.08 -7.21 -19.03
C LYS A 114 -1.62 -7.65 -19.06
N ASN A 115 -0.94 -7.57 -17.93
CA ASN A 115 0.43 -8.01 -17.76
C ASN A 115 0.47 -9.23 -16.83
N SER A 116 1.36 -10.18 -17.12
CA SER A 116 1.69 -11.26 -16.19
C SER A 116 2.94 -10.88 -15.41
N ILE A 117 2.86 -10.87 -14.09
CA ILE A 117 3.89 -10.40 -13.18
C ILE A 117 4.10 -11.38 -12.03
N PRO A 118 5.29 -11.40 -11.38
CA PRO A 118 5.46 -12.20 -10.17
C PRO A 118 4.63 -11.62 -9.02
N ALA A 119 4.09 -12.49 -8.18
CA ALA A 119 3.53 -12.13 -6.88
C ALA A 119 4.44 -12.64 -5.77
N LYS A 120 4.57 -11.86 -4.69
CA LYS A 120 5.40 -12.25 -3.54
C LYS A 120 4.79 -11.81 -2.23
N ARG A 121 5.13 -12.55 -1.19
CA ARG A 121 4.91 -12.11 0.17
C ARG A 121 5.87 -10.97 0.51
N VAL A 122 5.35 -9.94 1.15
CA VAL A 122 6.17 -8.78 1.56
C VAL A 122 7.14 -9.16 2.69
N ASP A 123 6.73 -10.07 3.57
CA ASP A 123 7.59 -10.51 4.68
C ASP A 123 8.84 -11.30 4.23
N GLU A 124 8.88 -11.79 2.98
CA GLU A 124 10.03 -12.51 2.43
C GLU A 124 11.15 -11.60 1.91
N ILE A 125 10.91 -10.28 1.74
CA ILE A 125 11.97 -9.36 1.32
C ILE A 125 12.96 -9.05 2.45
N PHE A 126 12.57 -9.26 3.71
CA PHE A 126 13.41 -8.94 4.86
C PHE A 126 14.44 -10.04 5.10
N ASN A 127 15.68 -9.60 5.30
CA ASN A 127 16.85 -10.45 5.50
C ASN A 127 17.94 -9.68 6.29
N LYS A 128 19.18 -10.19 6.33
CA LYS A 128 20.29 -9.53 7.06
C LYS A 128 20.61 -8.12 6.56
N ASN A 129 20.34 -7.83 5.28
CA ASN A 129 20.64 -6.53 4.67
C ASN A 129 19.45 -5.57 4.77
N LEU A 130 18.22 -6.10 4.85
CA LEU A 130 16.98 -5.31 4.97
C LEU A 130 16.29 -5.68 6.28
N ASN A 131 16.57 -4.91 7.33
CA ASN A 131 16.08 -5.19 8.67
C ASN A 131 14.70 -4.57 8.91
N ILE A 132 13.70 -5.40 9.25
CA ILE A 132 12.33 -4.97 9.56
C ILE A 132 12.26 -3.96 10.72
N GLN A 133 13.20 -3.97 11.66
CA GLN A 133 13.23 -3.04 12.78
C GLN A 133 13.33 -1.56 12.34
N ASN A 134 13.76 -1.30 11.12
CA ASN A 134 13.82 0.03 10.55
C ASN A 134 12.46 0.52 9.98
N TYR A 135 11.40 -0.28 10.05
CA TYR A 135 10.10 0.01 9.46
C TYR A 135 8.99 -0.24 10.46
N ASN A 136 8.07 0.70 10.59
CA ASN A 136 6.93 0.58 11.51
C ASN A 136 5.62 1.17 10.97
N PHE A 137 5.60 1.57 9.71
CA PHE A 137 4.41 2.09 9.04
C PHE A 137 4.22 1.38 7.69
N ILE A 138 3.01 0.90 7.42
CA ILE A 138 2.61 0.42 6.10
C ILE A 138 1.66 1.44 5.48
N ASN A 139 1.93 1.85 4.25
CA ASN A 139 1.01 2.54 3.37
C ASN A 139 0.64 1.59 2.23
N ILE A 140 -0.65 1.35 2.01
CA ILE A 140 -1.10 0.37 1.03
C ILE A 140 -2.31 0.88 0.26
N ASP A 141 -2.18 0.92 -1.07
CA ASP A 141 -3.20 1.30 -2.03
C ASP A 141 -2.97 0.46 -3.29
N ILE A 142 -3.71 -0.65 -3.40
CA ILE A 142 -3.58 -1.63 -4.49
C ILE A 142 -4.92 -2.06 -5.05
N GLN A 143 -5.90 -1.18 -4.85
CA GLN A 143 -7.16 -1.21 -5.55
C GLN A 143 -7.92 -2.54 -5.34
N GLY A 144 -8.23 -2.81 -4.04
CA GLY A 144 -9.09 -3.90 -3.60
C GLY A 144 -8.37 -5.18 -3.16
N ALA A 145 -7.05 -5.30 -3.36
CA ALA A 145 -6.27 -6.48 -2.97
C ALA A 145 -5.52 -6.34 -1.62
N GLU A 146 -5.87 -5.35 -0.79
CA GLU A 146 -5.15 -4.95 0.43
C GLU A 146 -5.03 -6.10 1.43
N LEU A 147 -6.11 -6.86 1.67
CA LEU A 147 -6.07 -8.02 2.57
C LEU A 147 -5.12 -9.11 2.08
N GLN A 148 -5.04 -9.33 0.76
CA GLN A 148 -4.13 -10.32 0.19
C GLN A 148 -2.68 -9.94 0.45
N ALA A 149 -2.34 -8.66 0.27
CA ALA A 149 -1.01 -8.15 0.57
C ALA A 149 -0.72 -8.18 2.08
N LEU A 150 -1.66 -7.79 2.94
CA LEU A 150 -1.50 -7.81 4.40
C LEU A 150 -1.34 -9.23 4.95
N LYS A 151 -1.98 -10.25 4.36
CA LYS A 151 -1.68 -11.65 4.67
C LYS A 151 -0.22 -12.00 4.33
N GLY A 152 0.32 -11.44 3.24
CA GLY A 152 1.74 -11.54 2.88
C GLY A 152 2.69 -10.74 3.78
N CYS A 153 2.16 -9.88 4.65
CA CYS A 153 2.90 -9.16 5.69
C CYS A 153 2.84 -9.83 7.06
N SER A 154 2.14 -10.97 7.22
CA SER A 154 1.75 -11.53 8.52
C SER A 154 2.92 -11.71 9.52
N LYS A 155 4.12 -12.06 9.05
CA LYS A 155 5.31 -12.25 9.89
C LYS A 155 5.91 -10.93 10.40
N ILE A 156 5.60 -9.80 9.76
CA ILE A 156 6.16 -8.49 10.10
C ILE A 156 5.17 -7.56 10.80
N LEU A 157 3.86 -7.88 10.82
CA LEU A 157 2.83 -7.03 11.44
C LEU A 157 3.10 -6.73 12.92
N ASN A 158 3.84 -7.60 13.62
CA ASN A 158 4.24 -7.33 15.01
C ASN A 158 5.22 -6.15 15.16
N ASN A 159 5.96 -5.79 14.10
CA ASN A 159 6.88 -4.65 14.07
C ASN A 159 6.21 -3.34 13.62
N ILE A 160 4.97 -3.41 13.14
CA ILE A 160 4.24 -2.27 12.58
C ILE A 160 3.40 -1.62 13.67
N ASP A 161 3.47 -0.30 13.74
CA ASP A 161 2.72 0.53 14.69
C ASP A 161 1.44 1.09 14.08
N ALA A 162 1.45 1.37 12.76
CA ALA A 162 0.29 1.89 12.04
C ALA A 162 0.23 1.42 10.58
N ILE A 163 -0.99 1.31 10.06
CA ILE A 163 -1.29 0.94 8.68
C ILE A 163 -2.26 1.97 8.11
N TYR A 164 -1.89 2.62 7.02
CA TYR A 164 -2.76 3.44 6.20
C TYR A 164 -3.13 2.65 4.95
N THR A 165 -4.41 2.59 4.61
CA THR A 165 -4.86 1.73 3.51
C THR A 165 -6.14 2.25 2.87
N GLU A 166 -6.28 2.01 1.56
CA GLU A 166 -7.58 2.08 0.92
C GLU A 166 -8.51 1.03 1.52
N ILE A 167 -9.78 1.35 1.63
CA ILE A 167 -10.85 0.46 2.08
C ILE A 167 -12.05 0.54 1.14
N ASN A 168 -12.74 -0.59 0.98
CA ASN A 168 -13.92 -0.70 0.15
C ASN A 168 -15.13 -1.09 1.00
N PHE A 169 -16.24 -0.37 0.86
CA PHE A 169 -17.53 -0.69 1.46
C PHE A 169 -18.42 -1.45 0.48
N ASP A 170 -18.08 -1.43 -0.80
CA ASP A 170 -18.76 -2.16 -1.86
C ASP A 170 -17.74 -2.81 -2.82
N GLU A 171 -18.20 -3.74 -3.65
CA GLU A 171 -17.33 -4.51 -4.54
C GLU A 171 -17.00 -3.72 -5.82
N LEU A 172 -16.05 -2.79 -5.71
CA LEU A 172 -15.57 -1.99 -6.84
C LEU A 172 -14.74 -2.82 -7.83
N TYR A 173 -14.00 -3.80 -7.35
CA TYR A 173 -13.23 -4.78 -8.10
C TYR A 173 -13.78 -6.17 -7.81
N GLU A 174 -13.64 -7.12 -8.75
CA GLU A 174 -14.11 -8.50 -8.57
C GLU A 174 -13.43 -9.14 -7.35
N ASN A 175 -14.23 -9.56 -6.36
CA ASN A 175 -13.77 -10.17 -5.11
C ASN A 175 -12.80 -9.28 -4.31
N CYS A 176 -12.92 -7.96 -4.40
CA CYS A 176 -12.10 -7.06 -3.57
C CYS A 176 -12.42 -7.24 -2.08
N THR A 177 -11.46 -6.84 -1.26
CA THR A 177 -11.62 -6.90 0.19
C THR A 177 -12.58 -5.83 0.67
N LEU A 178 -13.67 -6.22 1.31
CA LEU A 178 -14.52 -5.29 2.04
C LEU A 178 -13.92 -4.94 3.41
N VAL A 179 -14.19 -3.75 3.88
CA VAL A 179 -13.62 -3.17 5.11
C VAL A 179 -13.80 -4.06 6.34
N GLU A 180 -14.95 -4.74 6.48
CA GLU A 180 -15.20 -5.65 7.61
C GLU A 180 -14.21 -6.83 7.65
N ASN A 181 -13.85 -7.38 6.48
CA ASN A 181 -12.88 -8.47 6.38
C ASN A 181 -11.47 -7.97 6.75
N LEU A 182 -11.14 -6.73 6.40
CA LEU A 182 -9.89 -6.09 6.74
C LEU A 182 -9.81 -5.84 8.26
N ASP A 183 -10.88 -5.27 8.86
CA ASP A 183 -11.02 -5.07 10.30
C ASP A 183 -10.83 -6.39 11.07
N ASN A 184 -11.55 -7.45 10.65
CA ASN A 184 -11.49 -8.78 11.26
C ASN A 184 -10.10 -9.45 11.15
N PHE A 185 -9.34 -9.14 10.11
CA PHE A 185 -7.97 -9.61 9.98
C PHE A 185 -7.02 -8.83 10.88
N LEU A 186 -7.07 -7.52 10.84
CA LEU A 186 -6.12 -6.63 11.53
C LEU A 186 -6.30 -6.65 13.05
N ILE A 187 -7.51 -6.84 13.56
CA ILE A 187 -7.74 -6.95 15.01
C ILE A 187 -6.99 -8.12 15.65
N LYS A 188 -6.75 -9.21 14.90
CA LYS A 188 -5.96 -10.37 15.36
C LYS A 188 -4.49 -10.02 15.63
N TYR A 189 -3.99 -8.93 15.04
CA TYR A 189 -2.64 -8.41 15.23
C TYR A 189 -2.60 -7.19 16.15
N GLY A 190 -3.73 -6.88 16.81
CA GLY A 190 -3.85 -5.78 17.76
C GLY A 190 -4.13 -4.41 17.14
N PHE A 191 -4.42 -4.32 15.84
CA PHE A 191 -4.78 -3.07 15.20
C PHE A 191 -6.27 -2.75 15.38
N ILE A 192 -6.56 -1.45 15.53
CA ILE A 192 -7.92 -0.91 15.48
C ILE A 192 -7.99 0.20 14.43
N ARG A 193 -9.09 0.28 13.71
CA ARG A 193 -9.37 1.38 12.79
C ARG A 193 -9.76 2.63 13.60
N VAL A 194 -8.99 3.72 13.42
CA VAL A 194 -9.15 4.97 14.19
C VAL A 194 -9.57 6.16 13.34
N ILE A 195 -9.39 6.07 12.03
CA ILE A 195 -9.88 7.05 11.05
C ILE A 195 -10.47 6.27 9.87
N THR A 196 -11.54 6.82 9.33
CA THR A 196 -12.14 6.47 8.03
C THR A 196 -12.45 7.80 7.34
N ASP A 197 -12.04 7.92 6.07
CA ASP A 197 -12.29 9.11 5.25
C ASP A 197 -12.73 8.68 3.85
N THR A 198 -13.91 9.15 3.43
CA THR A 198 -14.53 8.82 2.14
C THR A 198 -14.84 10.08 1.33
N PRO A 199 -13.82 10.89 0.98
CA PRO A 199 -14.06 12.23 0.45
C PRO A 199 -14.62 12.26 -0.97
N GLN A 200 -14.48 11.17 -1.72
CA GLN A 200 -14.90 11.11 -3.13
C GLN A 200 -16.23 10.36 -3.31
N HIS A 201 -16.41 9.24 -2.62
CA HIS A 201 -17.61 8.41 -2.73
C HIS A 201 -17.80 7.56 -1.47
N GLU A 202 -19.05 7.29 -1.08
CA GLU A 202 -19.37 6.51 0.12
C GLU A 202 -18.96 5.04 0.06
N THR A 203 -18.71 4.49 -1.14
CA THR A 203 -18.38 3.08 -1.35
C THR A 203 -16.91 2.75 -1.16
N TRP A 204 -16.04 3.75 -1.05
CA TRP A 204 -14.60 3.57 -0.85
C TRP A 204 -13.94 4.78 -0.22
N GLY A 205 -12.76 4.61 0.32
CA GLY A 205 -11.99 5.69 0.92
C GLY A 205 -10.72 5.16 1.57
N ASP A 206 -10.16 5.97 2.45
CA ASP A 206 -8.94 5.64 3.18
C ASP A 206 -9.22 5.38 4.66
N ALA A 207 -8.45 4.49 5.25
CA ALA A 207 -8.50 4.23 6.69
C ALA A 207 -7.11 4.22 7.32
N LEU A 208 -7.07 4.62 8.58
CA LEU A 208 -5.90 4.46 9.44
C LEU A 208 -6.20 3.44 10.53
N TYR A 209 -5.33 2.45 10.62
CA TYR A 209 -5.29 1.48 11.70
C TYR A 209 -4.07 1.74 12.58
N ILE A 210 -4.27 1.76 13.90
CA ILE A 210 -3.20 1.92 14.89
C ILE A 210 -3.16 0.68 15.77
N LYS A 211 -1.95 0.21 16.05
CA LYS A 211 -1.73 -0.87 16.98
C LYS A 211 -1.98 -0.38 18.41
N LYS A 212 -2.86 -1.06 19.14
CA LYS A 212 -3.08 -0.75 20.54
C LYS A 212 -1.79 -0.99 21.33
N PRO A 213 -1.39 -0.09 22.23
CA PRO A 213 -0.39 -0.43 23.24
C PRO A 213 -0.88 -1.66 24.00
N ILE A 214 0.00 -2.64 24.16
CA ILE A 214 -0.23 -3.81 25.03
C ILE A 214 -0.15 -3.36 26.49
#